data_f448e8ee9b8e5048b5c9da2bb38f0631
#
_entry.id   f448e8ee9b8e5048b5c9da2bb38f0631
#
_cell.length_a   1.000
_cell.length_b   1.000
_cell.length_c   1.000
_cell.angle_alpha   90.00
_cell.angle_beta   90.00
_cell.angle_gamma   90.00
#
_symmetry.space_group_name_H-M   'P 1'
#
loop_
_entity.id
_entity.type
_entity.pdbx_description
1 polymer ?
#
loop_
_entity_poly.entity_id
_entity_poly.type
_entity_poly.pdbx_seq_one_letter_code
_entity_poly.pdbx_strand_id
1 'polypeptide(L)'
;TMDPRSTAEAVAEHLKKHVPWGAHIKVEILEANRGFETDPEKPAATLLGECLAEAYGTETISQGMGGSIPLTVELQEKHPNAEIALFGVEDPKATIHSANESVDPTEIEKIATAEAYFLQRFA
;
A
#
# COMPACT_ATOMS: atom_id res chain seq x y z
N THR A 1 -5.35 -12.47 -6.10
CA THR A 1 -4.10 -12.40 -5.30
C THR A 1 -3.46 -13.78 -5.23
N MET A 2 -2.11 -13.83 -5.26
CA MET A 2 -1.35 -15.08 -5.16
C MET A 2 -1.36 -15.56 -3.69
N ASP A 3 -1.27 -16.89 -3.51
CA ASP A 3 -1.07 -17.45 -2.17
C ASP A 3 0.31 -17.04 -1.63
N PRO A 4 0.41 -16.37 -0.48
CA PRO A 4 1.67 -15.78 -0.01
C PRO A 4 2.68 -16.85 0.39
N ARG A 5 2.23 -17.98 0.96
CA ARG A 5 3.14 -19.02 1.43
C ARG A 5 3.82 -19.73 0.27
N SER A 6 3.04 -20.20 -0.69
CA SER A 6 3.57 -20.87 -1.88
C SER A 6 4.44 -19.95 -2.72
N THR A 7 4.10 -18.64 -2.78
CA THR A 7 4.93 -17.65 -3.47
C THR A 7 6.27 -17.46 -2.77
N ALA A 8 6.29 -17.32 -1.44
CA ALA A 8 7.52 -17.19 -0.68
C ALA A 8 8.42 -18.42 -0.81
N GLU A 9 7.84 -19.64 -0.83
CA GLU A 9 8.56 -20.87 -1.05
C GLU A 9 9.16 -20.94 -2.48
N ALA A 10 8.40 -20.52 -3.49
CA ALA A 10 8.91 -20.45 -4.87
C ALA A 10 10.08 -19.47 -5.02
N VAL A 11 10.00 -18.30 -4.35
CA VAL A 11 11.10 -17.33 -4.32
C VAL A 11 12.32 -17.91 -3.61
N ALA A 12 12.14 -18.58 -2.46
CA ALA A 12 13.23 -19.21 -1.73
C ALA A 12 13.94 -20.28 -2.56
N GLU A 13 13.20 -21.13 -3.27
CA GLU A 13 13.76 -22.13 -4.16
C GLU A 13 14.46 -21.50 -5.38
N HIS A 14 13.87 -20.44 -5.95
CA HIS A 14 14.52 -19.71 -7.04
C HIS A 14 15.89 -19.14 -6.60
N LEU A 15 15.95 -18.50 -5.44
CA LEU A 15 17.20 -17.95 -4.90
C LEU A 15 18.26 -19.05 -4.68
N LYS A 16 17.88 -20.17 -4.06
CA LYS A 16 18.79 -21.30 -3.85
C LYS A 16 19.35 -21.88 -5.17
N LYS A 17 18.49 -21.99 -6.17
CA LYS A 17 18.85 -22.56 -7.48
C LYS A 17 19.77 -21.66 -8.30
N HIS A 18 19.67 -20.35 -8.14
CA HIS A 18 20.37 -19.38 -8.99
C HIS A 18 21.51 -18.64 -8.27
N VAL A 19 22.01 -19.21 -7.16
CA VAL A 19 23.17 -18.66 -6.46
C VAL A 19 24.39 -18.68 -7.37
N PRO A 20 25.03 -17.53 -7.65
CA PRO A 20 26.20 -17.48 -8.52
C PRO A 20 27.45 -18.00 -7.78
N TRP A 21 28.44 -18.42 -8.57
CA TRP A 21 29.79 -18.81 -8.11
C TRP A 21 29.85 -19.95 -7.08
N GLY A 22 28.81 -20.75 -6.94
CA GLY A 22 28.78 -21.83 -5.94
C GLY A 22 28.75 -21.34 -4.49
N ALA A 23 28.30 -20.10 -4.27
CA ALA A 23 28.19 -19.55 -2.93
C ALA A 23 27.14 -20.30 -2.10
N HIS A 24 27.36 -20.34 -0.79
CA HIS A 24 26.37 -20.86 0.14
C HIS A 24 25.31 -19.82 0.47
N ILE A 25 24.03 -20.18 0.35
CA ILE A 25 22.90 -19.32 0.69
C ILE A 25 22.02 -19.98 1.74
N LYS A 26 21.60 -19.23 2.75
CA LYS A 26 20.53 -19.56 3.67
C LYS A 26 19.37 -18.61 3.39
N VAL A 27 18.20 -19.13 3.13
CA VAL A 27 16.99 -18.34 2.90
C VAL A 27 16.02 -18.65 4.04
N GLU A 28 15.62 -17.62 4.76
CA GLU A 28 14.62 -17.67 5.82
C GLU A 28 13.39 -16.86 5.38
N ILE A 29 12.21 -17.47 5.47
CA ILE A 29 10.94 -16.79 5.23
C ILE A 29 10.47 -16.27 6.59
N LEU A 30 10.65 -14.99 6.82
CA LEU A 30 10.24 -14.34 8.08
C LEU A 30 8.73 -14.11 8.12
N GLU A 31 8.16 -13.64 7.00
CA GLU A 31 6.75 -13.33 6.87
C GLU A 31 6.23 -13.72 5.50
N ALA A 32 4.95 -14.10 5.45
CA ALA A 32 4.23 -14.39 4.22
C ALA A 32 2.75 -14.01 4.44
N ASN A 33 2.44 -12.73 4.28
CA ASN A 33 1.13 -12.16 4.53
C ASN A 33 0.31 -12.06 3.24
N ARG A 34 -1.02 -12.16 3.36
CA ARG A 34 -1.94 -11.98 2.24
C ARG A 34 -1.93 -10.54 1.78
N GLY A 35 -2.03 -10.36 0.47
CA GLY A 35 -2.20 -9.05 -0.14
C GLY A 35 -3.62 -8.53 0.03
N PHE A 36 -3.76 -7.22 -0.05
CA PHE A 36 -5.00 -6.46 -0.10
C PHE A 36 -5.14 -5.86 -1.49
N GLU A 37 -6.36 -5.84 -2.01
CA GLU A 37 -6.67 -5.21 -3.29
C GLU A 37 -7.96 -4.41 -3.15
N THR A 38 -7.92 -3.17 -3.58
CA THR A 38 -9.10 -2.32 -3.69
C THR A 38 -9.41 -2.06 -5.17
N ASP A 39 -10.69 -1.89 -5.47
CA ASP A 39 -11.15 -1.53 -6.81
C ASP A 39 -11.22 0.00 -6.89
N PRO A 40 -10.36 0.65 -7.72
CA PRO A 40 -10.32 2.11 -7.81
C PRO A 40 -11.55 2.71 -8.52
N GLU A 41 -12.35 1.89 -9.20
CA GLU A 41 -13.56 2.34 -9.91
C GLU A 41 -14.81 2.36 -9.01
N LYS A 42 -14.70 1.89 -7.78
CA LYS A 42 -15.81 1.97 -6.83
C LYS A 42 -16.10 3.42 -6.42
N PRO A 43 -17.35 3.74 -6.08
CA PRO A 43 -17.80 5.12 -5.85
C PRO A 43 -16.97 5.89 -4.80
N ALA A 44 -16.68 5.28 -3.65
CA ALA A 44 -15.91 5.98 -2.62
C ALA A 44 -14.42 6.12 -3.01
N ALA A 45 -13.83 5.12 -3.66
CA ALA A 45 -12.47 5.18 -4.16
C ALA A 45 -12.31 6.27 -5.24
N THR A 46 -13.25 6.33 -6.18
CA THR A 46 -13.28 7.38 -7.22
C THR A 46 -13.41 8.77 -6.60
N LEU A 47 -14.36 8.97 -5.68
CA LEU A 47 -14.55 10.25 -5.00
C LEU A 47 -13.30 10.68 -4.21
N LEU A 48 -12.66 9.75 -3.51
CA LEU A 48 -11.41 10.03 -2.80
C LEU A 48 -10.32 10.46 -3.77
N GLY A 49 -10.20 9.79 -4.91
CA GLY A 49 -9.26 10.16 -5.97
C GLY A 49 -9.47 11.59 -6.49
N GLU A 50 -10.73 11.99 -6.70
CA GLU A 50 -11.08 13.37 -7.10
C GLU A 50 -10.72 14.38 -6.01
N CYS A 51 -10.99 14.07 -4.74
CA CYS A 51 -10.64 14.94 -3.61
C CYS A 51 -9.13 15.11 -3.44
N LEU A 52 -8.37 14.03 -3.63
CA LEU A 52 -6.90 14.07 -3.64
C LEU A 52 -6.40 14.93 -4.80
N ALA A 53 -6.92 14.71 -6.01
CA ALA A 53 -6.53 15.50 -7.17
C ALA A 53 -6.77 17.01 -6.97
N GLU A 54 -7.89 17.38 -6.36
CA GLU A 54 -8.22 18.78 -6.04
C GLU A 54 -7.27 19.37 -4.99
N ALA A 55 -6.99 18.63 -3.91
CA ALA A 55 -6.11 19.10 -2.84
C ALA A 55 -4.64 19.22 -3.27
N TYR A 56 -4.19 18.33 -4.15
CA TYR A 56 -2.81 18.32 -4.66
C TYR A 56 -2.62 19.17 -5.93
N GLY A 57 -3.68 19.50 -6.64
CA GLY A 57 -3.61 20.21 -7.93
C GLY A 57 -3.05 19.37 -9.06
N THR A 58 -3.09 18.06 -8.97
CA THR A 58 -2.61 17.11 -9.97
C THR A 58 -3.49 15.86 -10.00
N GLU A 59 -3.52 15.19 -11.13
CA GLU A 59 -4.31 13.97 -11.29
C GLU A 59 -3.83 12.86 -10.36
N THR A 60 -4.79 12.16 -9.74
CA THR A 60 -4.52 10.98 -8.92
C THR A 60 -4.28 9.78 -9.83
N ILE A 61 -3.24 9.02 -9.55
CA ILE A 61 -2.94 7.77 -10.23
C ILE A 61 -3.05 6.59 -9.26
N SER A 62 -3.42 5.44 -9.77
CA SER A 62 -3.44 4.19 -9.03
C SER A 62 -2.18 3.39 -9.30
N GLN A 63 -1.55 2.87 -8.27
CA GLN A 63 -0.38 1.99 -8.42
C GLN A 63 -0.40 0.84 -7.43
N GLY A 64 0.19 -0.29 -7.84
CA GLY A 64 0.45 -1.40 -6.92
C GLY A 64 1.64 -1.09 -6.01
N MET A 65 1.47 -1.41 -4.73
CA MET A 65 2.53 -1.26 -3.72
C MET A 65 3.00 -2.62 -3.24
N GLY A 66 4.30 -2.75 -2.99
CA GLY A 66 4.86 -3.88 -2.24
C GLY A 66 4.61 -3.71 -0.73
N GLY A 67 4.54 -4.81 -0.04
CA GLY A 67 4.22 -4.84 1.38
C GLY A 67 2.75 -5.16 1.65
N SER A 68 2.47 -5.61 2.85
CA SER A 68 1.11 -5.96 3.29
C SER A 68 0.81 -5.30 4.62
N ILE A 69 -0.44 -4.91 4.79
CA ILE A 69 -0.95 -4.43 6.08
C ILE A 69 -2.03 -5.41 6.51
N PRO A 70 -1.73 -6.34 7.45
CA PRO A 70 -2.65 -7.40 7.84
C PRO A 70 -4.04 -6.90 8.28
N LEU A 71 -4.10 -5.72 8.90
CA LEU A 71 -5.36 -5.10 9.32
C LEU A 71 -6.33 -4.88 8.15
N THR A 72 -5.83 -4.44 6.98
CA THR A 72 -6.70 -4.20 5.80
C THR A 72 -7.29 -5.50 5.26
N VAL A 73 -6.52 -6.58 5.29
CA VAL A 73 -7.01 -7.91 4.90
C VAL A 73 -8.12 -8.39 5.83
N GLU A 74 -7.92 -8.26 7.15
CA GLU A 74 -8.95 -8.63 8.14
C GLU A 74 -10.22 -7.79 8.01
N LEU A 75 -10.07 -6.48 7.77
CA LEU A 75 -11.22 -5.59 7.56
C LEU A 75 -11.99 -6.00 6.30
N GLN A 76 -11.30 -6.30 5.20
CA GLN A 76 -11.93 -6.74 3.96
C GLN A 76 -12.66 -8.08 4.11
N GLU A 77 -12.10 -9.02 4.87
CA GLU A 77 -12.74 -10.31 5.16
C GLU A 77 -13.99 -10.16 6.04
N LYS A 78 -13.95 -9.30 7.03
CA LYS A 78 -15.08 -9.03 7.93
C LYS A 78 -16.17 -8.15 7.29
N HIS A 79 -15.77 -7.29 6.37
CA HIS A 79 -16.64 -6.31 5.72
C HIS A 79 -16.48 -6.38 4.18
N PRO A 80 -16.92 -7.47 3.53
CA PRO A 80 -16.66 -7.70 2.10
C PRO A 80 -17.29 -6.66 1.16
N ASN A 81 -18.27 -5.90 1.66
CA ASN A 81 -18.94 -4.83 0.91
C ASN A 81 -18.37 -3.43 1.22
N ALA A 82 -17.43 -3.32 2.17
CA ALA A 82 -16.81 -2.04 2.47
C ALA A 82 -15.74 -1.71 1.41
N GLU A 83 -15.66 -0.45 1.08
CA GLU A 83 -14.55 0.10 0.32
C GLU A 83 -13.46 0.52 1.30
N ILE A 84 -12.27 -0.04 1.15
CA ILE A 84 -11.14 0.25 2.04
C ILE A 84 -10.14 1.08 1.25
N ALA A 85 -9.91 2.29 1.68
CA ALA A 85 -8.87 3.16 1.18
C ALA A 85 -7.73 3.24 2.19
N LEU A 86 -6.50 3.06 1.71
CA LEU A 86 -5.29 3.20 2.50
C LEU A 86 -4.43 4.26 1.86
N PHE A 87 -4.23 5.35 2.55
CA PHE A 87 -3.41 6.46 2.10
C PHE A 87 -2.79 7.17 3.31
N GLY A 88 -1.80 7.99 3.08
CA GLY A 88 -1.10 8.69 4.15
C GLY A 88 -0.17 9.76 3.61
N VAL A 89 0.57 10.38 4.53
CA VAL A 89 1.54 11.42 4.22
C VAL A 89 2.89 10.79 3.94
N GLU A 90 3.33 10.88 2.69
CA GLU A 90 4.60 10.33 2.25
C GLU A 90 5.18 11.17 1.12
N ASP A 91 6.46 11.43 1.19
CA ASP A 91 7.20 12.10 0.13
C ASP A 91 8.51 11.35 -0.18
N PRO A 92 9.11 11.56 -1.37
CA PRO A 92 10.34 10.84 -1.77
C PRO A 92 11.55 11.05 -0.85
N LYS A 93 11.51 12.02 0.05
CA LYS A 93 12.58 12.33 1.01
C LYS A 93 12.29 11.83 2.42
N ALA A 94 11.11 11.25 2.63
CA ALA A 94 10.64 10.83 3.94
C ALA A 94 11.55 9.80 4.63
N THR A 95 12.32 9.03 3.89
CA THR A 95 13.20 7.96 4.41
C THR A 95 12.48 6.99 5.34
N ILE A 96 11.30 6.55 4.90
CA ILE A 96 10.39 5.68 5.65
C ILE A 96 11.11 4.46 6.22
N HIS A 97 10.80 4.13 7.47
CA HIS A 97 11.36 3.00 8.22
C HIS A 97 12.89 3.08 8.39
N SER A 98 13.48 4.27 8.32
CA SER A 98 14.90 4.46 8.54
C SER A 98 15.23 5.65 9.44
N ALA A 99 16.50 5.79 9.79
CA ALA A 99 16.95 6.92 10.63
C ALA A 99 16.65 8.26 9.92
N ASN A 100 16.26 9.25 10.71
CA ASN A 100 15.84 10.59 10.24
C ASN A 100 14.60 10.57 9.34
N GLU A 101 13.70 9.63 9.55
CA GLU A 101 12.39 9.68 8.93
C GLU A 101 11.72 11.03 9.18
N SER A 102 11.14 11.57 8.13
CA SER A 102 10.52 12.91 8.15
C SER A 102 9.24 12.94 7.35
N VAL A 103 8.46 13.97 7.54
CA VAL A 103 7.29 14.29 6.73
C VAL A 103 7.32 15.76 6.35
N ASP A 104 6.95 16.08 5.12
CA ASP A 104 6.73 17.45 4.70
C ASP A 104 5.40 17.96 5.30
N PRO A 105 5.38 19.06 6.09
CA PRO A 105 4.15 19.59 6.65
C PRO A 105 3.09 19.94 5.60
N THR A 106 3.48 20.29 4.38
CA THR A 106 2.54 20.59 3.29
C THR A 106 1.78 19.36 2.81
N GLU A 107 2.37 18.17 2.94
CA GLU A 107 1.69 16.90 2.67
C GLU A 107 0.58 16.63 3.70
N ILE A 108 0.83 16.93 4.98
CA ILE A 108 -0.19 16.82 6.04
C ILE A 108 -1.38 17.73 5.73
N GLU A 109 -1.12 18.99 5.32
CA GLU A 109 -2.17 19.95 4.95
C GLU A 109 -3.00 19.44 3.76
N LYS A 110 -2.36 18.95 2.72
CA LYS A 110 -3.06 18.45 1.51
C LYS A 110 -3.90 17.22 1.81
N ILE A 111 -3.38 16.25 2.54
CA ILE A 111 -4.12 15.03 2.93
C ILE A 111 -5.33 15.42 3.80
N ALA A 112 -5.15 16.27 4.82
CA ALA A 112 -6.25 16.71 5.66
C ALA A 112 -7.33 17.48 4.86
N THR A 113 -6.91 18.25 3.86
CA THR A 113 -7.82 18.95 2.94
C THR A 113 -8.60 17.94 2.09
N ALA A 114 -7.92 16.95 1.52
CA ALA A 114 -8.57 15.90 0.74
C ALA A 114 -9.59 15.10 1.56
N GLU A 115 -9.24 14.75 2.80
CA GLU A 115 -10.16 14.09 3.74
C GLU A 115 -11.39 14.94 4.03
N ALA A 116 -11.21 16.24 4.29
CA ALA A 116 -12.31 17.16 4.54
C ALA A 116 -13.26 17.24 3.33
N TYR A 117 -12.73 17.33 2.12
CA TYR A 117 -13.52 17.31 0.89
C TYR A 117 -14.27 15.99 0.72
N PHE A 118 -13.59 14.88 0.97
CA PHE A 118 -14.19 13.55 0.89
C PHE A 118 -15.37 13.42 1.85
N LEU A 119 -15.17 13.73 3.14
CA LEU A 119 -16.22 13.64 4.16
C LEU A 119 -17.41 14.54 3.84
N GLN A 120 -17.16 15.74 3.32
CA GLN A 120 -18.22 16.67 2.92
C GLN A 120 -19.07 16.14 1.75
N ARG A 121 -18.47 15.42 0.82
CA ARG A 121 -19.13 14.95 -0.43
C ARG A 121 -19.69 13.55 -0.31
N PHE A 122 -19.17 12.77 0.61
CA PHE A 122 -19.61 11.39 0.86
C PHE A 122 -20.86 11.29 1.72
N ALA A 123 -21.25 12.35 2.43
CA ALA A 123 -22.37 12.42 3.36
C ALA A 123 -23.75 12.36 2.67
#